data_7b6090b1f29d25e743b28c91fd49d322
#
_entry.id   7b6090b1f29d25e743b28c91fd49d322
#
_cell.length_a   1.000
_cell.length_b   1.000
_cell.length_c   1.000
_cell.angle_alpha   90.00
_cell.angle_beta   90.00
_cell.angle_gamma   90.00
#
_symmetry.space_group_name_H-M   'P 1'
#
loop_
_entity.id
_entity.type
_entity.pdbx_description
1 polymer ?
#
loop_
_entity_poly.entity_id
_entity_poly.type
_entity_poly.pdbx_seq_one_letter_code
_entity_poly.pdbx_strand_id
1 'polypeptide(L)'
;MAYSKIEKYDEDVTSGLMKSYQQALTLLGEDPAREGLEKTPERMAKAMQFLTQGYSLDAKKIITSAMFKEEVSEMIIVKDIELYSMCEHHMLPFFGKAHIAYIPNGWITGLSKLARVVDVYSRRLQVQERLTTQILEAIKESLNPVGVAVVIEAKHLCMMMRGVGKQNSVTTTSAFDGEFLKNTTRSEFLKLISKDIG
;
A
#
# COMPACT_ATOMS: atom_id res chain seq x y z
N MET A 1 -7.85 -17.24 1.05
CA MET A 1 -8.16 -17.20 -0.39
C MET A 1 -6.99 -16.56 -1.08
N ALA A 2 -6.40 -17.27 -2.05
CA ALA A 2 -5.34 -16.72 -2.87
C ALA A 2 -5.80 -15.39 -3.50
N TYR A 3 -4.92 -14.42 -3.56
CA TYR A 3 -5.08 -13.16 -4.27
C TYR A 3 -5.57 -13.47 -5.69
N SER A 4 -6.81 -13.13 -6.00
CA SER A 4 -7.30 -13.27 -7.38
C SER A 4 -6.63 -12.17 -8.20
N LYS A 5 -5.70 -12.56 -9.03
CA LYS A 5 -5.10 -11.70 -10.05
C LYS A 5 -6.23 -11.08 -10.86
N ILE A 6 -6.46 -9.78 -10.70
CA ILE A 6 -7.39 -9.07 -11.58
C ILE A 6 -6.64 -8.90 -12.91
N GLU A 7 -6.88 -9.81 -13.83
CA GLU A 7 -6.31 -9.77 -15.19
C GLU A 7 -7.24 -9.04 -16.17
N LYS A 8 -8.14 -8.20 -15.68
CA LYS A 8 -8.98 -7.36 -16.53
C LYS A 8 -8.34 -5.98 -16.63
N TYR A 9 -7.80 -5.70 -17.79
CA TYR A 9 -7.25 -4.39 -18.14
C TYR A 9 -8.24 -3.65 -19.04
N ASP A 10 -8.33 -2.33 -18.87
CA ASP A 10 -9.07 -1.47 -19.77
C ASP A 10 -8.30 -1.35 -21.09
N GLU A 11 -8.93 -1.76 -22.19
CA GLU A 11 -8.26 -1.80 -23.51
C GLU A 11 -7.99 -0.40 -24.06
N ASP A 12 -8.83 0.58 -23.79
CA ASP A 12 -8.62 1.98 -24.23
C ASP A 12 -7.44 2.59 -23.46
N VAL A 13 -7.38 2.37 -22.15
CA VAL A 13 -6.24 2.79 -21.32
C VAL A 13 -4.97 2.05 -21.74
N THR A 14 -5.05 0.75 -22.01
CA THR A 14 -3.92 -0.06 -22.49
C THR A 14 -3.38 0.53 -23.80
N SER A 15 -4.25 0.77 -24.79
CA SER A 15 -3.86 1.33 -26.09
C SER A 15 -3.22 2.73 -25.96
N GLY A 16 -3.79 3.60 -25.11
CA GLY A 16 -3.25 4.93 -24.86
C GLY A 16 -1.85 4.90 -24.23
N LEU A 17 -1.70 4.08 -23.18
CA LEU A 17 -0.41 3.90 -22.50
C LEU A 17 0.65 3.26 -23.38
N MET A 18 0.28 2.28 -24.22
CA MET A 18 1.21 1.64 -25.19
C MET A 18 1.84 2.67 -26.11
N LYS A 19 1.05 3.59 -26.67
CA LYS A 19 1.58 4.67 -27.56
C LYS A 19 2.58 5.55 -26.82
N SER A 20 2.25 5.92 -25.57
CA SER A 20 3.12 6.75 -24.72
C SER A 20 4.45 6.04 -24.41
N TYR A 21 4.40 4.75 -24.06
CA TYR A 21 5.60 3.97 -23.78
C TYR A 21 6.45 3.69 -25.02
N GLN A 22 5.82 3.46 -26.18
CA GLN A 22 6.55 3.33 -27.44
C GLN A 22 7.31 4.60 -27.77
N GLN A 23 6.67 5.77 -27.62
CA GLN A 23 7.33 7.06 -27.80
C GLN A 23 8.46 7.27 -26.79
N ALA A 24 8.24 6.92 -25.52
CA ALA A 24 9.27 7.02 -24.49
C ALA A 24 10.52 6.19 -24.84
N LEU A 25 10.35 4.95 -25.30
CA LEU A 25 11.46 4.10 -25.74
C LEU A 25 12.28 4.76 -26.85
N THR A 26 11.61 5.30 -27.86
CA THR A 26 12.28 6.03 -28.96
C THR A 26 13.05 7.24 -28.46
N LEU A 27 12.45 8.04 -27.53
CA LEU A 27 13.10 9.22 -26.97
C LEU A 27 14.30 8.88 -26.07
N LEU A 28 14.32 7.68 -25.49
CA LEU A 28 15.46 7.15 -24.74
C LEU A 28 16.60 6.64 -25.65
N GLY A 29 16.41 6.63 -26.96
CA GLY A 29 17.39 6.15 -27.95
C GLY A 29 17.31 4.65 -28.22
N GLU A 30 16.23 3.99 -27.81
CA GLU A 30 16.00 2.56 -28.05
C GLU A 30 15.23 2.34 -29.37
N ASP A 31 15.42 1.16 -29.96
CA ASP A 31 14.58 0.67 -31.08
C ASP A 31 13.39 -0.14 -30.51
N PRO A 32 12.16 0.41 -30.54
CA PRO A 32 10.99 -0.31 -30.05
C PRO A 32 10.65 -1.58 -30.84
N ALA A 33 11.18 -1.73 -32.07
CA ALA A 33 10.92 -2.88 -32.93
C ALA A 33 11.88 -4.06 -32.69
N ARG A 34 12.95 -3.87 -31.89
CA ARG A 34 13.84 -4.98 -31.57
C ARG A 34 13.12 -6.03 -30.70
N GLU A 35 13.41 -7.30 -30.93
CA GLU A 35 12.75 -8.46 -30.31
C GLU A 35 12.48 -8.33 -28.80
N GLY A 36 13.47 -7.84 -28.04
CA GLY A 36 13.34 -7.67 -26.58
C GLY A 36 12.37 -6.57 -26.15
N LEU A 37 12.04 -5.60 -27.00
CA LEU A 37 11.19 -4.44 -26.71
C LEU A 37 9.83 -4.47 -27.41
N GLU A 38 9.62 -5.31 -28.42
CA GLU A 38 8.38 -5.37 -29.20
C GLU A 38 7.10 -5.43 -28.32
N LYS A 39 7.13 -6.22 -27.24
CA LYS A 39 6.00 -6.37 -26.31
C LYS A 39 6.10 -5.46 -25.07
N THR A 40 7.15 -4.66 -24.94
CA THR A 40 7.37 -3.83 -23.74
C THR A 40 6.31 -2.77 -23.55
N PRO A 41 5.83 -2.04 -24.58
CA PRO A 41 4.76 -1.06 -24.41
C PRO A 41 3.48 -1.65 -23.81
N GLU A 42 3.06 -2.82 -24.28
CA GLU A 42 1.87 -3.51 -23.76
C GLU A 42 2.09 -3.99 -22.32
N ARG A 43 3.24 -4.60 -22.04
CA ARG A 43 3.58 -5.07 -20.69
C ARG A 43 3.63 -3.93 -19.68
N MET A 44 4.22 -2.80 -20.08
CA MET A 44 4.26 -1.59 -19.26
C MET A 44 2.86 -1.02 -19.00
N ALA A 45 2.02 -0.94 -20.04
CA ALA A 45 0.65 -0.46 -19.92
C ALA A 45 -0.18 -1.30 -18.92
N LYS A 46 -0.10 -2.61 -19.02
CA LYS A 46 -0.78 -3.53 -18.11
C LYS A 46 -0.20 -3.47 -16.69
N ALA A 47 1.13 -3.41 -16.56
CA ALA A 47 1.78 -3.27 -15.26
C ALA A 47 1.36 -1.98 -14.55
N MET A 48 1.28 -0.85 -15.24
CA MET A 48 0.85 0.42 -14.66
C MET A 48 -0.61 0.40 -14.23
N GLN A 49 -1.51 -0.19 -15.00
CA GLN A 49 -2.89 -0.37 -14.58
C GLN A 49 -2.99 -1.22 -13.31
N PHE A 50 -2.23 -2.31 -13.21
CA PHE A 50 -2.17 -3.12 -12.00
C PHE A 50 -1.61 -2.34 -10.80
N LEU A 51 -0.52 -1.60 -11.00
CA LEU A 51 0.14 -0.84 -9.94
C LEU A 51 -0.68 0.37 -9.47
N THR A 52 -1.68 0.79 -10.24
CA THR A 52 -2.55 1.93 -9.91
C THR A 52 -4.03 1.56 -9.75
N GLN A 53 -4.35 0.26 -9.70
CA GLN A 53 -5.74 -0.24 -9.57
C GLN A 53 -6.45 0.24 -8.28
N GLY A 54 -5.70 0.64 -7.27
CA GLY A 54 -6.24 1.15 -6.02
C GLY A 54 -7.13 2.38 -6.16
N TYR A 55 -7.01 3.13 -7.26
CA TYR A 55 -7.92 4.25 -7.55
C TYR A 55 -9.36 3.82 -7.79
N SER A 56 -9.59 2.61 -8.27
CA SER A 56 -10.92 2.05 -8.53
C SER A 56 -11.51 1.27 -7.35
N LEU A 57 -10.77 1.12 -6.25
CA LEU A 57 -11.17 0.33 -5.09
C LEU A 57 -11.67 1.21 -3.95
N ASP A 58 -12.64 0.69 -3.19
CA ASP A 58 -13.27 1.34 -2.04
C ASP A 58 -12.88 0.63 -0.74
N ALA A 59 -12.00 1.24 0.05
CA ALA A 59 -11.50 0.69 1.30
C ALA A 59 -12.63 0.48 2.32
N LYS A 60 -13.61 1.39 2.41
CA LYS A 60 -14.74 1.29 3.32
C LYS A 60 -15.60 0.07 3.01
N LYS A 61 -15.95 -0.14 1.73
CA LYS A 61 -16.67 -1.34 1.31
C LYS A 61 -15.92 -2.63 1.62
N ILE A 62 -14.58 -2.62 1.48
CA ILE A 62 -13.76 -3.78 1.80
C ILE A 62 -13.82 -4.09 3.30
N ILE A 63 -13.63 -3.12 4.18
CA ILE A 63 -13.69 -3.32 5.64
C ILE A 63 -15.08 -3.80 6.05
N THR A 64 -16.12 -3.10 5.61
CA THR A 64 -17.50 -3.37 6.04
C THR A 64 -18.04 -4.69 5.51
N SER A 65 -17.45 -5.24 4.43
CA SER A 65 -17.89 -6.53 3.86
C SER A 65 -17.66 -7.75 4.76
N ALA A 66 -16.92 -7.60 5.86
CA ALA A 66 -16.66 -8.68 6.83
C ALA A 66 -16.48 -8.12 8.25
N MET A 67 -17.46 -7.33 8.68
CA MET A 67 -17.57 -6.86 10.05
C MET A 67 -18.41 -7.82 10.88
N PHE A 68 -17.99 -8.04 12.12
CA PHE A 68 -18.72 -8.87 13.09
C PHE A 68 -18.79 -8.15 14.42
N LYS A 69 -19.85 -8.41 15.19
CA LYS A 69 -19.93 -7.96 16.58
C LYS A 69 -19.13 -8.92 17.45
N GLU A 70 -18.21 -8.38 18.24
CA GLU A 70 -17.41 -9.12 19.21
C GLU A 70 -17.11 -8.23 20.42
N GLU A 71 -17.27 -8.77 21.61
CA GLU A 71 -16.94 -8.08 22.86
C GLU A 71 -15.45 -8.25 23.19
N VAL A 72 -14.60 -7.70 22.32
CA VAL A 72 -13.14 -7.66 22.51
C VAL A 72 -12.73 -6.24 22.81
N SER A 73 -12.02 -6.03 23.92
CA SER A 73 -11.45 -4.74 24.33
C SER A 73 -9.94 -4.65 24.13
N GLU A 74 -9.31 -5.77 23.79
CA GLU A 74 -7.86 -5.85 23.62
C GLU A 74 -7.43 -5.36 22.25
N MET A 75 -6.17 -4.93 22.16
CA MET A 75 -5.56 -4.50 20.90
C MET A 75 -5.44 -5.65 19.91
N ILE A 76 -5.97 -5.48 18.71
CA ILE A 76 -5.79 -6.40 17.59
C ILE A 76 -4.68 -5.86 16.69
N ILE A 77 -3.66 -6.66 16.42
CA ILE A 77 -2.50 -6.26 15.59
C ILE A 77 -2.38 -7.19 14.39
N VAL A 78 -2.23 -6.61 13.20
CA VAL A 78 -1.76 -7.31 12.00
C VAL A 78 -0.46 -6.64 11.57
N LYS A 79 0.64 -7.37 11.69
CA LYS A 79 1.97 -6.86 11.37
C LYS A 79 2.56 -7.53 10.13
N ASP A 80 3.64 -6.95 9.64
CA ASP A 80 4.40 -7.47 8.48
C ASP A 80 3.56 -7.59 7.19
N ILE A 81 2.57 -6.70 7.02
CA ILE A 81 1.79 -6.64 5.78
C ILE A 81 2.69 -6.08 4.69
N GLU A 82 3.06 -6.91 3.73
CA GLU A 82 3.88 -6.45 2.59
C GLU A 82 3.15 -5.40 1.77
N LEU A 83 3.88 -4.39 1.33
CA LEU A 83 3.36 -3.36 0.45
C LEU A 83 4.34 -3.02 -0.68
N TYR A 84 3.77 -2.71 -1.83
CA TYR A 84 4.48 -2.19 -3.00
C TYR A 84 3.70 -1.00 -3.52
N SER A 85 4.35 0.15 -3.66
CA SER A 85 3.74 1.39 -4.11
C SER A 85 4.64 2.14 -5.09
N MET A 86 4.10 3.18 -5.71
CA MET A 86 4.82 4.02 -6.67
C MET A 86 4.95 5.44 -6.11
N CYS A 87 6.18 5.91 -5.99
CA CYS A 87 6.44 7.29 -5.60
C CYS A 87 5.86 8.26 -6.64
N GLU A 88 4.98 9.18 -6.21
CA GLU A 88 4.32 10.12 -7.14
C GLU A 88 5.28 11.08 -7.82
N HIS A 89 6.44 11.38 -7.19
CA HIS A 89 7.41 12.33 -7.72
C HIS A 89 8.23 11.77 -8.90
N HIS A 90 8.45 10.47 -8.94
CA HIS A 90 9.38 9.85 -9.89
C HIS A 90 8.79 8.64 -10.62
N MET A 91 7.60 8.16 -10.22
CA MET A 91 7.03 6.88 -10.67
C MET A 91 7.99 5.69 -10.50
N LEU A 92 8.88 5.77 -9.50
CA LEU A 92 9.74 4.68 -9.10
C LEU A 92 9.15 3.97 -7.87
N PRO A 93 9.34 2.65 -7.74
CA PRO A 93 8.77 1.91 -6.62
C PRO A 93 9.36 2.29 -5.27
N PHE A 94 8.51 2.20 -4.24
CA PHE A 94 8.92 1.96 -2.87
C PHE A 94 8.16 0.75 -2.33
N PHE A 95 8.80 0.01 -1.46
CA PHE A 95 8.26 -1.25 -0.95
C PHE A 95 8.72 -1.48 0.48
N GLY A 96 7.93 -2.22 1.22
CA GLY A 96 8.20 -2.48 2.61
C GLY A 96 7.07 -3.18 3.32
N LYS A 97 6.84 -2.82 4.58
CA LYS A 97 5.87 -3.46 5.45
C LYS A 97 4.99 -2.42 6.15
N ALA A 98 3.72 -2.75 6.31
CA ALA A 98 2.80 -2.01 7.16
C ALA A 98 2.43 -2.85 8.40
N HIS A 99 2.31 -2.16 9.53
CA HIS A 99 1.84 -2.72 10.78
C HIS A 99 0.62 -1.91 11.21
N ILE A 100 -0.49 -2.59 11.44
CA ILE A 100 -1.77 -1.98 11.77
C ILE A 100 -2.25 -2.55 13.10
N ALA A 101 -2.67 -1.67 13.99
CA ALA A 101 -3.38 -2.06 15.19
C ALA A 101 -4.66 -1.25 15.35
N TYR A 102 -5.68 -1.86 15.96
CA TYR A 102 -6.85 -1.15 16.40
C TYR A 102 -7.40 -1.77 17.70
N ILE A 103 -8.06 -0.95 18.51
CA ILE A 103 -8.78 -1.39 19.71
C ILE A 103 -10.26 -1.35 19.36
N PRO A 104 -10.96 -2.49 19.32
CA PRO A 104 -12.36 -2.55 18.91
C PRO A 104 -13.29 -1.74 19.83
N ASN A 105 -14.39 -1.29 19.25
CA ASN A 105 -15.53 -0.70 19.96
C ASN A 105 -16.79 -1.51 19.61
N GLY A 106 -16.80 -2.79 20.03
CA GLY A 106 -17.89 -3.74 19.77
C GLY A 106 -17.92 -4.31 18.35
N TRP A 107 -17.02 -3.88 17.46
CA TRP A 107 -16.94 -4.37 16.08
C TRP A 107 -15.51 -4.75 15.71
N ILE A 108 -15.36 -5.91 15.08
CA ILE A 108 -14.10 -6.35 14.46
C ILE A 108 -14.28 -6.57 12.96
N THR A 109 -13.17 -6.61 12.23
CA THR A 109 -13.17 -6.97 10.80
C THR A 109 -12.25 -8.15 10.53
N GLY A 110 -12.49 -8.86 9.45
CA GLY A 110 -11.59 -9.94 9.02
C GLY A 110 -10.17 -9.42 8.77
N LEU A 111 -9.16 -10.10 9.34
CA LEU A 111 -7.75 -9.68 9.28
C LEU A 111 -7.26 -9.42 7.85
N SER A 112 -7.74 -10.23 6.88
CA SER A 112 -7.45 -10.06 5.46
C SER A 112 -7.99 -8.74 4.87
N LYS A 113 -8.96 -8.09 5.52
CA LYS A 113 -9.50 -6.80 5.07
C LYS A 113 -8.52 -5.67 5.34
N LEU A 114 -7.78 -5.74 6.45
CA LEU A 114 -6.72 -4.78 6.77
C LEU A 114 -5.60 -4.84 5.73
N ALA A 115 -5.15 -6.04 5.36
CA ALA A 115 -4.17 -6.20 4.30
C ALA A 115 -4.67 -5.65 2.94
N ARG A 116 -5.95 -5.88 2.60
CA ARG A 116 -6.54 -5.32 1.38
C ARG A 116 -6.66 -3.79 1.40
N VAL A 117 -6.87 -3.19 2.57
CA VAL A 117 -6.85 -1.71 2.70
C VAL A 117 -5.46 -1.16 2.41
N VAL A 118 -4.41 -1.85 2.86
CA VAL A 118 -3.03 -1.50 2.48
C VAL A 118 -2.88 -1.53 0.97
N ASP A 119 -3.38 -2.57 0.28
CA ASP A 119 -3.35 -2.66 -1.18
C ASP A 119 -4.12 -1.53 -1.87
N VAL A 120 -5.31 -1.16 -1.37
CA VAL A 120 -6.12 -0.05 -1.94
C VAL A 120 -5.33 1.25 -2.01
N TYR A 121 -4.59 1.57 -0.97
CA TYR A 121 -3.87 2.83 -0.90
C TYR A 121 -2.44 2.73 -1.44
N SER A 122 -1.77 1.59 -1.33
CA SER A 122 -0.43 1.41 -1.88
C SER A 122 -0.45 1.29 -3.42
N ARG A 123 -1.52 0.74 -4.02
CA ARG A 123 -1.67 0.66 -5.49
C ARG A 123 -2.16 1.97 -6.09
N ARG A 124 -1.45 3.06 -5.79
CA ARG A 124 -1.66 4.43 -6.29
C ARG A 124 -0.32 5.12 -6.45
N LEU A 125 -0.30 6.29 -7.07
CA LEU A 125 0.85 7.19 -6.95
C LEU A 125 0.81 7.85 -5.56
N GLN A 126 1.86 7.64 -4.76
CA GLN A 126 1.85 7.96 -3.33
C GLN A 126 3.10 8.68 -2.83
N VAL A 127 2.93 9.33 -1.69
CA VAL A 127 3.98 9.57 -0.71
C VAL A 127 3.67 8.73 0.54
N GLN A 128 4.71 8.24 1.20
CA GLN A 128 4.55 7.29 2.32
C GLN A 128 3.75 7.87 3.48
N GLU A 129 3.90 9.15 3.77
CA GLU A 129 3.19 9.87 4.82
C GLU A 129 1.67 9.88 4.57
N ARG A 130 1.26 10.18 3.34
CA ARG A 130 -0.15 10.16 2.93
C ARG A 130 -0.71 8.74 2.96
N LEU A 131 0.04 7.75 2.48
CA LEU A 131 -0.33 6.34 2.52
C LEU A 131 -0.65 5.91 3.95
N THR A 132 0.22 6.25 4.90
CA THR A 132 0.06 5.91 6.33
C THR A 132 -1.21 6.51 6.91
N THR A 133 -1.46 7.79 6.65
CA THR A 133 -2.64 8.50 7.13
C THR A 133 -3.93 7.97 6.50
N GLN A 134 -3.94 7.72 5.18
CA GLN A 134 -5.13 7.21 4.49
C GLN A 134 -5.55 5.82 4.98
N ILE A 135 -4.60 4.94 5.29
CA ILE A 135 -4.90 3.63 5.87
C ILE A 135 -5.54 3.80 7.26
N LEU A 136 -4.98 4.66 8.10
CA LEU A 136 -5.53 4.94 9.43
C LEU A 136 -6.96 5.47 9.36
N GLU A 137 -7.19 6.51 8.55
CA GLU A 137 -8.50 7.14 8.42
C GLU A 137 -9.56 6.16 7.88
N ALA A 138 -9.21 5.33 6.90
CA ALA A 138 -10.14 4.33 6.37
C ALA A 138 -10.61 3.32 7.44
N ILE A 139 -9.71 2.89 8.32
CA ILE A 139 -10.02 1.97 9.42
C ILE A 139 -10.87 2.70 10.47
N LYS A 140 -10.46 3.90 10.85
CA LYS A 140 -11.17 4.76 11.81
C LYS A 140 -12.61 5.02 11.39
N GLU A 141 -12.82 5.47 10.16
CA GLU A 141 -14.16 5.79 9.63
C GLU A 141 -15.06 4.56 9.44
N SER A 142 -14.45 3.40 9.19
CA SER A 142 -15.22 2.18 8.90
C SER A 142 -15.63 1.42 10.16
N LEU A 143 -14.73 1.31 11.15
CA LEU A 143 -14.93 0.51 12.36
C LEU A 143 -15.31 1.34 13.59
N ASN A 144 -15.07 2.65 13.56
CA ASN A 144 -15.23 3.54 14.72
C ASN A 144 -14.59 2.95 16.00
N PRO A 145 -13.33 2.53 15.96
CA PRO A 145 -12.66 1.86 17.06
C PRO A 145 -12.30 2.86 18.18
N VAL A 146 -11.93 2.36 19.35
CA VAL A 146 -11.42 3.18 20.48
C VAL A 146 -10.08 3.84 20.14
N GLY A 147 -9.32 3.22 19.23
CA GLY A 147 -8.07 3.78 18.69
C GLY A 147 -7.54 2.97 17.52
N VAL A 148 -6.71 3.61 16.73
CA VAL A 148 -6.01 3.03 15.56
C VAL A 148 -4.54 3.44 15.58
N ALA A 149 -3.67 2.55 15.17
CA ALA A 149 -2.26 2.81 14.92
C ALA A 149 -1.83 2.20 13.58
N VAL A 150 -1.06 2.95 12.80
CA VAL A 150 -0.44 2.47 11.57
C VAL A 150 1.02 2.89 11.57
N VAL A 151 1.92 1.93 11.31
CA VAL A 151 3.35 2.17 11.09
C VAL A 151 3.74 1.54 9.76
N ILE A 152 4.48 2.26 8.94
CA ILE A 152 5.01 1.77 7.66
C ILE A 152 6.51 1.96 7.63
N GLU A 153 7.22 0.91 7.27
CA GLU A 153 8.66 0.92 7.02
C GLU A 153 8.91 0.54 5.56
N ALA A 154 9.59 1.39 4.79
CA ALA A 154 9.80 1.14 3.38
C ALA A 154 11.16 1.63 2.87
N LYS A 155 11.63 0.99 1.80
CA LYS A 155 12.78 1.36 1.00
C LYS A 155 12.31 2.03 -0.28
N HIS A 156 12.91 3.17 -0.63
CA HIS A 156 12.53 3.99 -1.77
C HIS A 156 13.57 3.90 -2.89
N LEU A 157 13.24 3.30 -4.02
CA LEU A 157 14.16 3.20 -5.16
C LEU A 157 14.53 4.58 -5.73
N CYS A 158 13.64 5.57 -5.60
CA CYS A 158 13.94 6.94 -6.00
C CYS A 158 15.10 7.59 -5.21
N MET A 159 15.39 7.08 -3.99
CA MET A 159 16.53 7.49 -3.17
C MET A 159 17.74 6.57 -3.33
N MET A 160 17.49 5.27 -3.61
CA MET A 160 18.53 4.23 -3.61
C MET A 160 19.30 4.17 -4.94
N MET A 161 18.57 4.11 -6.07
CA MET A 161 19.19 3.86 -7.38
C MET A 161 19.61 5.14 -8.12
N ARG A 162 19.15 6.29 -7.67
CA ARG A 162 19.46 7.62 -8.22
C ARG A 162 19.27 8.70 -7.16
N GLY A 163 19.56 9.96 -7.49
CA GLY A 163 19.44 11.09 -6.57
C GLY A 163 20.53 11.02 -5.50
N VAL A 164 20.15 10.82 -4.24
CA VAL A 164 21.10 10.80 -3.11
C VAL A 164 21.91 9.50 -2.97
N GLY A 165 21.53 8.43 -3.68
CA GLY A 165 22.28 7.16 -3.72
C GLY A 165 22.41 6.44 -2.36
N LYS A 166 21.44 6.58 -1.45
CA LYS A 166 21.49 6.00 -0.10
C LYS A 166 20.81 4.62 -0.05
N GLN A 167 21.55 3.57 -0.34
CA GLN A 167 21.06 2.20 -0.51
C GLN A 167 20.50 1.57 0.78
N ASN A 168 21.00 1.96 1.94
CA ASN A 168 20.61 1.36 3.23
C ASN A 168 19.55 2.17 3.98
N SER A 169 19.05 3.27 3.38
CA SER A 169 18.02 4.08 4.03
C SER A 169 16.69 3.37 4.07
N VAL A 170 16.05 3.37 5.24
CA VAL A 170 14.67 2.94 5.46
C VAL A 170 13.91 4.13 5.99
N THR A 171 12.75 4.40 5.41
CA THR A 171 11.86 5.45 5.89
C THR A 171 10.78 4.82 6.74
N THR A 172 10.60 5.33 7.96
CA THR A 172 9.51 4.92 8.85
C THR A 172 8.54 6.08 9.00
N THR A 173 7.25 5.80 8.76
CA THR A 173 6.14 6.75 9.01
C THR A 173 5.14 6.12 9.96
N SER A 174 4.51 6.94 10.79
CA SER A 174 3.53 6.49 11.77
C SER A 174 2.35 7.45 11.87
N ALA A 175 1.18 6.88 12.13
CA ALA A 175 -0.04 7.63 12.44
C ALA A 175 -0.77 6.93 13.60
N PHE A 176 -1.31 7.73 14.53
CA PHE A 176 -1.97 7.25 15.74
C PHE A 176 -3.26 8.04 15.98
N ASP A 177 -4.29 7.36 16.46
CA ASP A 177 -5.57 7.98 16.87
C ASP A 177 -6.13 7.31 18.12
N GLY A 178 -6.98 8.04 18.86
CA GLY A 178 -7.66 7.55 20.05
C GLY A 178 -6.71 7.09 21.17
N GLU A 179 -6.90 5.90 21.70
CA GLU A 179 -6.09 5.34 22.80
C GLU A 179 -4.59 5.21 22.45
N PHE A 180 -4.23 5.13 21.17
CA PHE A 180 -2.81 5.10 20.77
C PHE A 180 -2.11 6.47 20.90
N LEU A 181 -2.83 7.54 21.19
CA LEU A 181 -2.21 8.82 21.57
C LEU A 181 -1.59 8.76 22.97
N LYS A 182 -2.03 7.83 23.82
CA LYS A 182 -1.42 7.57 25.13
C LYS A 182 -0.09 6.85 24.99
N ASN A 183 0.93 7.31 25.68
CA ASN A 183 2.28 6.75 25.60
C ASN A 183 2.36 5.26 25.98
N THR A 184 1.56 4.80 26.95
CA THR A 184 1.50 3.40 27.38
C THR A 184 1.06 2.48 26.26
N THR A 185 -0.10 2.75 25.66
CA THR A 185 -0.70 1.96 24.58
C THR A 185 0.17 1.98 23.33
N ARG A 186 0.70 3.17 22.98
CA ARG A 186 1.62 3.32 21.86
C ARG A 186 2.91 2.51 22.05
N SER A 187 3.52 2.57 23.26
CA SER A 187 4.74 1.86 23.56
C SER A 187 4.55 0.35 23.53
N GLU A 188 3.40 -0.14 24.00
CA GLU A 188 3.03 -1.56 23.91
C GLU A 188 2.93 -2.02 22.46
N PHE A 189 2.20 -1.28 21.62
CA PHE A 189 2.11 -1.55 20.17
C PHE A 189 3.48 -1.60 19.52
N LEU A 190 4.32 -0.57 19.70
CA LEU A 190 5.65 -0.50 19.11
C LEU A 190 6.54 -1.67 19.55
N LYS A 191 6.43 -2.08 20.83
CA LYS A 191 7.15 -3.25 21.35
C LYS A 191 6.67 -4.57 20.72
N LEU A 192 5.37 -4.71 20.45
CA LEU A 192 4.80 -5.91 19.86
C LEU A 192 5.15 -6.05 18.39
N ILE A 193 5.20 -4.96 17.62
CA ILE A 193 5.59 -5.02 16.21
C ILE A 193 7.09 -5.23 16.02
N SER A 194 7.92 -4.82 16.98
CA SER A 194 9.39 -5.00 16.92
C SER A 194 9.85 -6.42 17.23
N LYS A 195 8.99 -7.29 17.77
CA LYS A 195 9.33 -8.68 18.07
C LYS A 195 9.12 -9.57 16.85
N ASP A 196 10.14 -10.30 16.44
CA ASP A 196 9.96 -11.43 15.52
C ASP A 196 9.26 -12.59 16.26
N ILE A 197 8.32 -13.21 15.58
CA ILE A 197 7.60 -14.39 16.11
C ILE A 197 8.25 -15.69 15.56
N GLY A 198 9.39 -15.60 14.89
CA GLY A 198 10.14 -16.72 14.30
C GLY A 198 9.99 -16.81 12.81
#